data_cc796c28c8bcd6acb6fe77f9a450093e
#
_entry.id   cc796c28c8bcd6acb6fe77f9a450093e
#
_cell.length_a   1.000
_cell.length_b   1.000
_cell.length_c   1.000
_cell.angle_alpha   90.00
_cell.angle_beta   90.00
_cell.angle_gamma   90.00
#
_symmetry.space_group_name_H-M   'P 1'
#
loop_
_entity.id
_entity.type
_entity.pdbx_description
1 polymer ?
#
loop_
_entity_poly.entity_id
_entity_poly.type
_entity_poly.pdbx_seq_one_letter_code
_entity_poly.pdbx_strand_id
1 'polypeptide(L)'
;MGKKTKKDLLNIARHIKLVILDVDGVLTDGSIILDNEENEFKSFHVRDGHGIKMLKKAGLIVAMITGRQSKVVERRARELGITEVFQRCHDKRVVYRHLIEKYSIDSGEVAFIGDDVVDLPLLHGAGFSVAVADAAEEAKSAAMMITKNKGGRGAVREVSDFLLKAKGLWEGIIDEYSQA
;
A
#
# COMPACT_ATOMS: atom_id res chain seq x y z
N MET A 1 14.96 -14.13 -11.10
CA MET A 1 15.39 -13.94 -9.70
C MET A 1 14.85 -15.07 -8.85
N GLY A 2 15.68 -15.71 -7.96
CA GLY A 2 15.18 -16.76 -7.06
C GLY A 2 14.14 -16.19 -6.07
N LYS A 3 13.10 -16.98 -5.74
CA LYS A 3 12.09 -16.55 -4.73
C LYS A 3 12.78 -16.27 -3.39
N LYS A 4 12.57 -15.08 -2.84
CA LYS A 4 13.08 -14.70 -1.52
C LYS A 4 12.42 -15.56 -0.43
N THR A 5 13.20 -15.96 0.58
CA THR A 5 12.66 -16.68 1.75
C THR A 5 11.88 -15.69 2.64
N LYS A 6 11.03 -16.23 3.52
CA LYS A 6 10.33 -15.40 4.52
C LYS A 6 11.31 -14.60 5.39
N LYS A 7 12.48 -15.16 5.70
CA LYS A 7 13.53 -14.48 6.47
C LYS A 7 14.11 -13.29 5.72
N ASP A 8 14.36 -13.44 4.40
CA ASP A 8 14.84 -12.36 3.55
C ASP A 8 13.82 -11.23 3.48
N LEU A 9 12.53 -11.56 3.29
CA LEU A 9 11.44 -10.57 3.26
C LEU A 9 11.33 -9.80 4.57
N LEU A 10 11.44 -10.46 5.73
CA LEU A 10 11.43 -9.81 7.04
C LEU A 10 12.64 -8.88 7.22
N ASN A 11 13.82 -9.30 6.75
CA ASN A 11 15.03 -8.48 6.81
C ASN A 11 14.91 -7.20 5.97
N ILE A 12 14.28 -7.25 4.81
CA ILE A 12 14.01 -6.08 3.97
C ILE A 12 12.94 -5.20 4.63
N ALA A 13 11.82 -5.80 5.03
CA ALA A 13 10.66 -5.11 5.56
C ALA A 13 10.95 -4.27 6.82
N ARG A 14 11.94 -4.67 7.64
CA ARG A 14 12.34 -3.90 8.86
C ARG A 14 12.83 -2.49 8.55
N HIS A 15 13.40 -2.27 7.36
CA HIS A 15 13.99 -0.99 6.96
C HIS A 15 12.99 -0.04 6.29
N ILE A 16 11.78 -0.49 5.99
CA ILE A 16 10.76 0.32 5.29
C ILE A 16 10.35 1.51 6.15
N LYS A 17 10.38 2.69 5.55
CA LYS A 17 9.96 3.97 6.15
C LYS A 17 8.73 4.56 5.45
N LEU A 18 8.58 4.30 4.14
CA LEU A 18 7.48 4.78 3.32
C LEU A 18 6.73 3.59 2.71
N VAL A 19 5.40 3.63 2.82
CA VAL A 19 4.48 2.68 2.17
C VAL A 19 3.64 3.43 1.15
N ILE A 20 3.79 3.07 -0.12
CA ILE A 20 3.03 3.62 -1.22
C ILE A 20 1.98 2.60 -1.65
N LEU A 21 0.73 3.04 -1.74
CA LEU A 21 -0.42 2.23 -2.09
C LEU A 21 -0.99 2.70 -3.43
N ASP A 22 -1.20 1.79 -4.37
CA ASP A 22 -2.21 2.00 -5.38
C ASP A 22 -3.60 2.01 -4.73
N VAL A 23 -4.62 2.48 -5.44
CA VAL A 23 -5.97 2.63 -4.91
C VAL A 23 -6.92 1.61 -5.51
N ASP A 24 -7.11 1.65 -6.83
CA ASP A 24 -8.09 0.84 -7.53
C ASP A 24 -7.51 -0.56 -7.77
N GLY A 25 -8.08 -1.57 -7.12
CA GLY A 25 -7.54 -2.94 -7.11
C GLY A 25 -6.65 -3.27 -5.89
N VAL A 26 -6.21 -2.27 -5.10
CA VAL A 26 -5.42 -2.47 -3.88
C VAL A 26 -6.22 -2.10 -2.63
N LEU A 27 -6.64 -0.83 -2.50
CA LEU A 27 -7.50 -0.35 -1.40
C LEU A 27 -8.98 -0.63 -1.65
N THR A 28 -9.36 -0.81 -2.91
CA THR A 28 -10.68 -1.25 -3.37
C THR A 28 -10.54 -2.58 -4.12
N ASP A 29 -11.66 -3.15 -4.54
CA ASP A 29 -11.70 -4.35 -5.39
C ASP A 29 -11.59 -4.04 -6.90
N GLY A 30 -11.23 -2.79 -7.26
CA GLY A 30 -11.08 -2.34 -8.64
C GLY A 30 -12.40 -2.05 -9.36
N SER A 31 -13.57 -2.27 -8.72
CA SER A 31 -14.87 -2.00 -9.33
C SER A 31 -15.10 -0.49 -9.52
N ILE A 32 -15.66 -0.12 -10.67
CA ILE A 32 -16.15 1.22 -10.96
C ILE A 32 -17.67 1.19 -10.82
N ILE A 33 -18.19 1.90 -9.82
CA ILE A 33 -19.62 1.95 -9.53
C ILE A 33 -20.09 3.39 -9.74
N LEU A 34 -21.02 3.60 -10.66
CA LEU A 34 -21.59 4.90 -10.98
C LEU A 34 -23.11 4.78 -10.94
N ASP A 35 -23.78 5.86 -10.54
CA ASP A 35 -25.22 6.00 -10.69
C ASP A 35 -25.58 6.82 -11.93
N ASN A 36 -26.87 7.00 -12.20
CA ASN A 36 -27.35 7.80 -13.34
C ASN A 36 -27.08 9.30 -13.22
N GLU A 37 -26.65 9.77 -12.04
CA GLU A 37 -26.30 11.15 -11.75
C GLU A 37 -24.76 11.37 -11.76
N GLU A 38 -24.02 10.40 -12.29
CA GLU A 38 -22.54 10.37 -12.36
C GLU A 38 -21.86 10.37 -10.99
N ASN A 39 -22.56 10.00 -9.91
CA ASN A 39 -21.92 9.84 -8.62
C ASN A 39 -21.07 8.57 -8.59
N GLU A 40 -19.83 8.69 -8.14
CA GLU A 40 -18.91 7.56 -7.98
C GLU A 40 -19.04 6.97 -6.58
N PHE A 41 -19.09 5.64 -6.49
CA PHE A 41 -19.03 4.89 -5.24
C PHE A 41 -17.81 3.99 -5.22
N LYS A 42 -17.14 3.87 -4.06
CA LYS A 42 -16.02 2.95 -3.84
C LYS A 42 -16.20 2.23 -2.50
N SER A 43 -15.92 0.94 -2.51
CA SER A 43 -15.92 0.12 -1.30
C SER A 43 -14.50 0.00 -0.76
N PHE A 44 -14.26 0.47 0.48
CA PHE A 44 -13.02 0.31 1.20
C PHE A 44 -13.18 -0.70 2.33
N HIS A 45 -12.15 -1.48 2.58
CA HIS A 45 -12.17 -2.47 3.66
C HIS A 45 -11.75 -1.82 4.99
N VAL A 46 -12.56 -2.05 6.05
CA VAL A 46 -12.31 -1.42 7.36
C VAL A 46 -10.97 -1.82 7.96
N ARG A 47 -10.56 -3.10 7.81
CA ARG A 47 -9.29 -3.60 8.35
C ARG A 47 -8.08 -3.01 7.64
N ASP A 48 -8.17 -2.74 6.33
CA ASP A 48 -7.10 -2.08 5.58
C ASP A 48 -6.89 -0.66 6.10
N GLY A 49 -7.96 0.09 6.31
CA GLY A 49 -7.89 1.41 6.95
C GLY A 49 -7.29 1.37 8.36
N HIS A 50 -7.62 0.35 9.14
CA HIS A 50 -7.03 0.18 10.46
C HIS A 50 -5.53 -0.16 10.38
N GLY A 51 -5.12 -1.02 9.44
CA GLY A 51 -3.70 -1.32 9.17
C GLY A 51 -2.90 -0.06 8.84
N ILE A 52 -3.45 0.80 7.97
CA ILE A 52 -2.83 2.09 7.63
C ILE A 52 -2.67 2.98 8.87
N LYS A 53 -3.69 3.07 9.73
CA LYS A 53 -3.58 3.85 10.98
C LYS A 53 -2.51 3.30 11.91
N MET A 54 -2.36 1.98 12.01
CA MET A 54 -1.29 1.36 12.80
C MET A 54 0.10 1.68 12.23
N LEU A 55 0.30 1.58 10.91
CA LEU A 55 1.56 1.96 10.26
C LEU A 55 1.93 3.42 10.57
N LYS A 56 0.96 4.34 10.45
CA LYS A 56 1.17 5.76 10.74
C LYS A 56 1.49 6.00 12.23
N LYS A 57 0.78 5.34 13.13
CA LYS A 57 1.07 5.40 14.59
C LYS A 57 2.48 4.88 14.90
N ALA A 58 2.95 3.91 14.15
CA ALA A 58 4.31 3.38 14.24
C ALA A 58 5.37 4.26 13.56
N GLY A 59 5.01 5.45 13.04
CA GLY A 59 5.92 6.42 12.45
C GLY A 59 6.24 6.19 10.96
N LEU A 60 5.55 5.26 10.29
CA LEU A 60 5.73 5.08 8.85
C LEU A 60 4.94 6.15 8.08
N ILE A 61 5.55 6.63 7.00
CA ILE A 61 4.89 7.49 6.03
C ILE A 61 4.00 6.60 5.14
N VAL A 62 2.77 7.06 4.87
CA VAL A 62 1.87 6.37 3.94
C VAL A 62 1.43 7.33 2.85
N ALA A 63 1.56 6.90 1.60
CA ALA A 63 1.14 7.64 0.41
C ALA A 63 0.15 6.82 -0.43
N MET A 64 -0.74 7.52 -1.15
CA MET A 64 -1.63 6.95 -2.16
C MET A 64 -1.27 7.52 -3.52
N ILE A 65 -1.13 6.66 -4.54
CA ILE A 65 -0.90 7.07 -5.93
C ILE A 65 -1.91 6.35 -6.82
N THR A 66 -2.74 7.10 -7.54
CA THR A 66 -3.72 6.56 -8.50
C THR A 66 -3.74 7.34 -9.81
N GLY A 67 -3.98 6.64 -10.92
CA GLY A 67 -4.19 7.25 -12.23
C GLY A 67 -5.53 7.99 -12.35
N ARG A 68 -6.50 7.66 -11.52
CA ARG A 68 -7.85 8.24 -11.54
C ARG A 68 -7.92 9.47 -10.64
N GLN A 69 -9.00 10.25 -10.79
CA GLN A 69 -9.39 11.29 -9.83
C GLN A 69 -10.71 10.90 -9.18
N SER A 70 -10.78 10.99 -7.85
CA SER A 70 -11.95 10.60 -7.08
C SER A 70 -12.05 11.41 -5.78
N LYS A 71 -13.19 12.10 -5.60
CA LYS A 71 -13.50 12.77 -4.33
C LYS A 71 -13.65 11.77 -3.18
N VAL A 72 -14.07 10.55 -3.50
CA VAL A 72 -14.24 9.46 -2.51
C VAL A 72 -12.88 9.04 -1.96
N VAL A 73 -11.86 8.97 -2.81
CA VAL A 73 -10.46 8.68 -2.41
C VAL A 73 -9.91 9.81 -1.52
N GLU A 74 -10.13 11.08 -1.88
CA GLU A 74 -9.72 12.22 -1.06
C GLU A 74 -10.35 12.20 0.32
N ARG A 75 -11.66 11.90 0.40
CA ARG A 75 -12.38 11.75 1.67
C ARG A 75 -11.78 10.62 2.49
N ARG A 76 -11.55 9.44 1.87
CA ARG A 76 -10.97 8.29 2.57
C ARG A 76 -9.57 8.57 3.08
N ALA A 77 -8.73 9.22 2.29
CA ALA A 77 -7.39 9.62 2.71
C ALA A 77 -7.42 10.53 3.95
N ARG A 78 -8.30 11.54 3.95
CA ARG A 78 -8.49 12.43 5.13
C ARG A 78 -8.92 11.67 6.38
N GLU A 79 -9.86 10.72 6.27
CA GLU A 79 -10.32 9.88 7.39
C GLU A 79 -9.18 9.02 7.98
N LEU A 80 -8.24 8.61 7.13
CA LEU A 80 -7.05 7.85 7.52
C LEU A 80 -5.86 8.73 7.91
N GLY A 81 -6.01 10.05 7.76
CA GLY A 81 -4.96 11.03 8.04
C GLY A 81 -3.80 10.96 7.04
N ILE A 82 -4.00 10.42 5.84
CA ILE A 82 -2.97 10.38 4.78
C ILE A 82 -2.92 11.75 4.12
N THR A 83 -1.75 12.37 4.10
CA THR A 83 -1.50 13.68 3.49
C THR A 83 -0.89 13.57 2.09
N GLU A 84 -0.18 12.48 1.82
CA GLU A 84 0.46 12.20 0.54
C GLU A 84 -0.53 11.48 -0.38
N VAL A 85 -1.32 12.24 -1.16
CA VAL A 85 -2.35 11.72 -2.07
C VAL A 85 -2.13 12.31 -3.46
N PHE A 86 -1.78 11.46 -4.39
CA PHE A 86 -1.47 11.84 -5.77
C PHE A 86 -2.46 11.16 -6.71
N GLN A 87 -3.32 11.97 -7.28
CA GLN A 87 -4.33 11.54 -8.24
C GLN A 87 -3.97 11.99 -9.66
N ARG A 88 -4.62 11.45 -10.69
CA ARG A 88 -4.29 11.68 -12.12
C ARG A 88 -2.83 11.42 -12.45
N CYS A 89 -2.22 10.47 -11.74
CA CYS A 89 -0.82 10.14 -11.91
C CYS A 89 -0.65 9.12 -13.04
N HIS A 90 -0.40 9.58 -14.26
CA HIS A 90 -0.17 8.72 -15.42
C HIS A 90 1.22 8.06 -15.40
N ASP A 91 2.21 8.70 -14.81
CA ASP A 91 3.55 8.14 -14.58
C ASP A 91 3.85 8.15 -13.07
N LYS A 92 3.59 7.00 -12.42
CA LYS A 92 3.83 6.83 -10.99
C LYS A 92 5.30 7.03 -10.57
N ARG A 93 6.27 6.89 -11.51
CA ARG A 93 7.70 7.11 -11.23
C ARG A 93 8.02 8.54 -10.84
N VAL A 94 7.28 9.51 -11.37
CA VAL A 94 7.47 10.94 -11.06
C VAL A 94 7.16 11.18 -9.58
N VAL A 95 6.02 10.68 -9.11
CA VAL A 95 5.60 10.80 -7.71
C VAL A 95 6.52 9.99 -6.80
N TYR A 96 6.92 8.79 -7.21
CA TYR A 96 7.86 7.96 -6.47
C TYR A 96 9.18 8.69 -6.19
N ARG A 97 9.78 9.29 -7.22
CA ARG A 97 11.02 10.09 -7.06
C ARG A 97 10.81 11.29 -6.16
N HIS A 98 9.71 12.04 -6.37
CA HIS A 98 9.36 13.17 -5.52
C HIS A 98 9.27 12.78 -4.03
N LEU A 99 8.63 11.66 -3.71
CA LEU A 99 8.51 11.18 -2.32
C LEU A 99 9.86 10.79 -1.72
N ILE A 100 10.71 10.10 -2.48
CA ILE A 100 12.07 9.74 -2.04
C ILE A 100 12.88 11.00 -1.72
N GLU A 101 12.88 11.99 -2.61
CA GLU A 101 13.57 13.25 -2.41
C GLU A 101 13.00 14.02 -1.20
N LYS A 102 11.67 14.17 -1.13
CA LYS A 102 10.97 14.89 -0.07
C LYS A 102 11.31 14.38 1.32
N TYR A 103 11.40 13.06 1.47
CA TYR A 103 11.64 12.42 2.77
C TYR A 103 13.09 12.01 2.98
N SER A 104 13.99 12.29 2.02
CA SER A 104 15.41 11.95 2.06
C SER A 104 15.64 10.48 2.44
N ILE A 105 14.95 9.58 1.71
CA ILE A 105 15.00 8.12 1.90
C ILE A 105 15.49 7.44 0.63
N ASP A 106 16.02 6.23 0.77
CA ASP A 106 16.45 5.40 -0.35
C ASP A 106 15.31 4.51 -0.86
N SER A 107 15.41 4.06 -2.13
CA SER A 107 14.44 3.12 -2.71
C SER A 107 14.32 1.83 -1.90
N GLY A 108 15.40 1.38 -1.25
CA GLY A 108 15.42 0.24 -0.33
C GLY A 108 14.51 0.39 0.90
N GLU A 109 14.13 1.63 1.25
CA GLU A 109 13.28 1.96 2.41
C GLU A 109 11.81 2.19 2.02
N VAL A 110 11.46 1.93 0.75
CA VAL A 110 10.10 2.10 0.22
C VAL A 110 9.43 0.74 0.01
N ALA A 111 8.23 0.58 0.55
CA ALA A 111 7.31 -0.48 0.16
C ALA A 111 6.30 0.05 -0.86
N PHE A 112 6.02 -0.72 -1.90
CA PHE A 112 4.96 -0.43 -2.86
C PHE A 112 3.99 -1.61 -2.98
N ILE A 113 2.69 -1.32 -2.98
CA ILE A 113 1.62 -2.31 -3.15
C ILE A 113 0.83 -1.93 -4.39
N GLY A 114 0.78 -2.86 -5.35
CA GLY A 114 0.11 -2.68 -6.63
C GLY A 114 -0.61 -3.94 -7.10
N ASP A 115 -1.33 -3.84 -8.20
CA ASP A 115 -2.16 -4.93 -8.74
C ASP A 115 -2.06 -5.12 -10.25
N ASP A 116 -1.61 -4.13 -11.02
CA ASP A 116 -1.70 -4.20 -12.48
C ASP A 116 -0.39 -3.78 -13.18
N VAL A 117 -0.37 -3.91 -14.50
CA VAL A 117 0.80 -3.61 -15.36
C VAL A 117 1.28 -2.16 -15.26
N VAL A 118 0.39 -1.23 -14.95
CA VAL A 118 0.73 0.18 -14.71
C VAL A 118 1.61 0.38 -13.47
N ASP A 119 1.67 -0.62 -12.60
CA ASP A 119 2.45 -0.64 -11.36
C ASP A 119 3.86 -1.21 -11.53
N LEU A 120 4.13 -1.89 -12.64
CA LEU A 120 5.40 -2.55 -12.89
C LEU A 120 6.62 -1.66 -12.61
N PRO A 121 6.64 -0.37 -13.01
CA PRO A 121 7.80 0.48 -12.73
C PRO A 121 8.11 0.62 -11.23
N LEU A 122 7.08 0.67 -10.38
CA LEU A 122 7.23 0.78 -8.93
C LEU A 122 7.46 -0.59 -8.28
N LEU A 123 6.84 -1.65 -8.78
CA LEU A 123 7.09 -3.02 -8.34
C LEU A 123 8.55 -3.43 -8.56
N HIS A 124 9.19 -2.95 -9.63
CA HIS A 124 10.62 -3.17 -9.88
C HIS A 124 11.54 -2.22 -9.10
N GLY A 125 11.07 -1.00 -8.81
CA GLY A 125 11.90 0.06 -8.22
C GLY A 125 11.90 0.10 -6.70
N ALA A 126 10.83 -0.38 -6.03
CA ALA A 126 10.71 -0.34 -4.58
C ALA A 126 11.53 -1.45 -3.90
N GLY A 127 12.10 -1.13 -2.75
CA GLY A 127 12.87 -2.08 -1.95
C GLY A 127 12.05 -3.25 -1.42
N PHE A 128 10.75 -3.05 -1.21
CA PHE A 128 9.80 -4.08 -0.83
C PHE A 128 8.53 -3.98 -1.68
N SER A 129 8.45 -4.77 -2.74
CA SER A 129 7.31 -4.77 -3.66
C SER A 129 6.31 -5.88 -3.34
N VAL A 130 5.04 -5.54 -3.37
CA VAL A 130 3.93 -6.44 -3.04
C VAL A 130 2.86 -6.37 -4.11
N ALA A 131 2.39 -7.51 -4.59
CA ALA A 131 1.20 -7.65 -5.40
C ALA A 131 0.06 -8.23 -4.56
N VAL A 132 -1.17 -7.77 -4.77
CA VAL A 132 -2.35 -8.37 -4.13
C VAL A 132 -2.66 -9.74 -4.74
N ALA A 133 -3.43 -10.59 -4.03
CA ALA A 133 -3.69 -11.96 -4.44
C ALA A 133 -4.36 -12.09 -5.82
N ASP A 134 -5.18 -11.13 -6.18
CA ASP A 134 -5.92 -11.04 -7.46
C ASP A 134 -5.31 -10.06 -8.46
N ALA A 135 -4.06 -9.63 -8.26
CA ALA A 135 -3.31 -8.83 -9.21
C ALA A 135 -3.09 -9.54 -10.54
N ALA A 136 -2.79 -8.78 -11.58
CA ALA A 136 -2.35 -9.31 -12.87
C ALA A 136 -1.10 -10.19 -12.70
N GLU A 137 -0.94 -11.19 -13.56
CA GLU A 137 0.18 -12.14 -13.47
C GLU A 137 1.55 -11.46 -13.64
N GLU A 138 1.62 -10.41 -14.44
CA GLU A 138 2.80 -9.57 -14.63
C GLU A 138 3.19 -8.85 -13.32
N ALA A 139 2.21 -8.29 -12.62
CA ALA A 139 2.41 -7.64 -11.33
C ALA A 139 2.87 -8.65 -10.26
N LYS A 140 2.24 -9.84 -10.19
CA LYS A 140 2.65 -10.93 -9.30
C LYS A 140 4.07 -11.41 -9.59
N SER A 141 4.43 -11.50 -10.88
CA SER A 141 5.78 -11.93 -11.31
C SER A 141 6.86 -10.91 -10.95
N ALA A 142 6.53 -9.62 -10.93
CA ALA A 142 7.43 -8.54 -10.58
C ALA A 142 7.59 -8.34 -9.05
N ALA A 143 6.60 -8.74 -8.26
CA ALA A 143 6.56 -8.51 -6.83
C ALA A 143 7.45 -9.48 -6.03
N MET A 144 8.02 -8.99 -4.92
CA MET A 144 8.76 -9.80 -3.95
C MET A 144 7.83 -10.64 -3.09
N MET A 145 6.64 -10.14 -2.80
CA MET A 145 5.61 -10.79 -2.00
C MET A 145 4.27 -10.72 -2.71
N ILE A 146 3.49 -11.79 -2.63
CA ILE A 146 2.08 -11.81 -3.05
C ILE A 146 1.25 -12.00 -1.78
N THR A 147 0.23 -11.17 -1.58
CA THR A 147 -0.67 -11.31 -0.43
C THR A 147 -1.57 -12.55 -0.59
N LYS A 148 -2.10 -13.05 0.51
CA LYS A 148 -3.15 -14.09 0.52
C LYS A 148 -4.53 -13.49 0.29
N ASN A 149 -4.72 -12.26 0.77
CA ASN A 149 -5.95 -11.51 0.65
C ASN A 149 -5.97 -10.73 -0.67
N LYS A 150 -7.16 -10.59 -1.24
CA LYS A 150 -7.41 -9.79 -2.44
C LYS A 150 -7.39 -8.29 -2.13
N GLY A 151 -7.19 -7.47 -3.18
CA GLY A 151 -7.36 -6.04 -3.09
C GLY A 151 -8.74 -5.65 -2.57
N GLY A 152 -8.82 -4.60 -1.75
CA GLY A 152 -10.04 -4.18 -1.07
C GLY A 152 -10.66 -5.22 -0.13
N ARG A 153 -9.94 -6.27 0.22
CA ARG A 153 -10.43 -7.39 1.05
C ARG A 153 -9.43 -7.79 2.14
N GLY A 154 -8.59 -6.86 2.60
CA GLY A 154 -7.63 -7.10 3.67
C GLY A 154 -6.18 -7.28 3.23
N ALA A 155 -5.85 -7.06 1.95
CA ALA A 155 -4.49 -7.17 1.43
C ALA A 155 -3.56 -6.13 2.09
N VAL A 156 -3.99 -4.88 2.19
CA VAL A 156 -3.21 -3.81 2.82
C VAL A 156 -3.05 -4.07 4.31
N ARG A 157 -4.06 -4.63 4.98
CA ARG A 157 -3.95 -5.06 6.39
C ARG A 157 -2.90 -6.16 6.55
N GLU A 158 -2.88 -7.14 5.67
CA GLU A 158 -1.88 -8.22 5.70
C GLU A 158 -0.45 -7.68 5.58
N VAL A 159 -0.23 -6.73 4.66
CA VAL A 159 1.08 -6.07 4.49
C VAL A 159 1.41 -5.21 5.71
N SER A 160 0.45 -4.47 6.25
CA SER A 160 0.66 -3.66 7.46
C SER A 160 1.12 -4.53 8.64
N ASP A 161 0.43 -5.64 8.88
CA ASP A 161 0.79 -6.59 9.94
C ASP A 161 2.19 -7.18 9.71
N PHE A 162 2.54 -7.49 8.45
CA PHE A 162 3.85 -8.02 8.10
C PHE A 162 4.98 -7.01 8.39
N LEU A 163 4.80 -5.76 7.99
CA LEU A 163 5.78 -4.68 8.22
C LEU A 163 5.96 -4.42 9.72
N LEU A 164 4.87 -4.32 10.48
CA LEU A 164 4.92 -4.09 11.93
C LEU A 164 5.60 -5.24 12.68
N LYS A 165 5.34 -6.49 12.28
CA LYS A 165 6.03 -7.67 12.81
C LYS A 165 7.52 -7.66 12.47
N ALA A 166 7.89 -7.33 11.23
CA ALA A 166 9.28 -7.24 10.82
C ALA A 166 10.07 -6.19 11.61
N LYS A 167 9.40 -5.10 12.00
CA LYS A 167 9.96 -4.03 12.84
C LYS A 167 9.97 -4.34 14.34
N GLY A 168 9.36 -5.45 14.79
CA GLY A 168 9.22 -5.79 16.21
C GLY A 168 8.24 -4.90 16.96
N LEU A 169 7.34 -4.20 16.27
CA LEU A 169 6.37 -3.25 16.85
C LEU A 169 5.00 -3.88 17.12
N TRP A 170 4.77 -5.07 16.59
CA TRP A 170 3.46 -5.72 16.61
C TRP A 170 2.95 -6.00 18.01
N GLU A 171 3.79 -6.59 18.87
CA GLU A 171 3.37 -6.99 20.22
C GLU A 171 2.97 -5.77 21.06
N GLY A 172 3.74 -4.69 21.02
CA GLY A 172 3.40 -3.46 21.72
C GLY A 172 2.07 -2.84 21.26
N ILE A 173 1.77 -2.94 19.95
CA ILE A 173 0.47 -2.47 19.42
C ILE A 173 -0.68 -3.35 19.96
N ILE A 174 -0.50 -4.67 20.00
CA ILE A 174 -1.54 -5.58 20.52
C ILE A 174 -1.76 -5.35 22.02
N ASP A 175 -0.69 -5.15 22.78
CA ASP A 175 -0.79 -4.88 24.22
C ASP A 175 -1.59 -3.60 24.51
N GLU A 176 -1.38 -2.52 23.73
CA GLU A 176 -2.19 -1.31 23.87
C GLU A 176 -3.70 -1.56 23.65
N TYR A 177 -4.07 -2.37 22.62
CA TYR A 177 -5.47 -2.71 22.38
C TYR A 177 -6.06 -3.68 23.41
N SER A 178 -5.22 -4.44 24.10
CA SER A 178 -5.65 -5.39 25.13
C SER A 178 -5.87 -4.72 26.49
N GLN A 179 -5.28 -3.53 26.68
CA GLN A 179 -5.37 -2.78 27.96
C GLN A 179 -6.39 -1.63 27.88
N ALA A 180 -6.93 -1.31 26.71
CA ALA A 180 -7.92 -0.27 26.48
C ALA A 180 -9.35 -0.81 26.62
#